data_6776226e4733579dfd483b572bf01d2e
#
_entry.id   6776226e4733579dfd483b572bf01d2e
#
_cell.length_a   1.000
_cell.length_b   1.000
_cell.length_c   1.000
_cell.angle_alpha   90.00
_cell.angle_beta   90.00
_cell.angle_gamma   90.00
#
_symmetry.space_group_name_H-M   'P 1'
#
loop_
_entity.id
_entity.type
_entity.pdbx_description
1 polymer ?
#
loop_
_entity_poly.entity_id
_entity_poly.type
_entity_poly.pdbx_seq_one_letter_code
_entity_poly.pdbx_strand_id
1 'polypeptide(L)'
;MGDSFHDQLAEDRPFLKADHRLDTELVDKLILQLNRIYPQILSDKEASRFRKLDVPTSVRLGELLTHLQGKGEEACREFYRALHLHVEEVYYSLPTRLRLRDSLDPLRYPQNYQQRHALNDHEPYFFVGCFSIALGLALLYYYGEAKLTGGSRALGMAALGLKKKAQEVLIWYTEETLKK
;
A
#
# COMPACT_ATOMS: atom_id res chain seq x y z
N MET A 1 -0.95 -19.67 23.54
CA MET A 1 0.43 -19.15 23.56
C MET A 1 0.71 -18.69 22.14
N GLY A 2 0.88 -17.41 21.89
CA GLY A 2 1.25 -16.94 20.55
C GLY A 2 2.68 -17.36 20.26
N ASP A 3 2.92 -17.98 19.11
CA ASP A 3 4.28 -18.32 18.67
C ASP A 3 5.12 -17.04 18.61
N SER A 4 6.35 -17.10 19.14
CA SER A 4 7.25 -15.94 19.12
C SER A 4 7.63 -15.60 17.67
N PHE A 5 7.97 -14.35 17.37
CA PHE A 5 8.45 -13.97 16.04
C PHE A 5 9.75 -14.69 15.66
N HIS A 6 10.53 -15.06 16.66
CA HIS A 6 11.72 -15.87 16.47
C HIS A 6 11.37 -17.27 15.92
N ASP A 7 10.37 -17.93 16.49
CA ASP A 7 9.93 -19.26 16.07
C ASP A 7 9.22 -19.21 14.71
N GLN A 8 8.39 -18.19 14.50
CA GLN A 8 7.77 -17.92 13.21
C GLN A 8 8.80 -17.75 12.10
N LEU A 9 9.89 -17.00 12.37
CA LEU A 9 10.95 -16.79 11.39
C LEU A 9 11.72 -18.06 11.05
N ALA A 10 11.88 -18.97 12.01
CA ALA A 10 12.47 -20.29 11.78
C ALA A 10 11.60 -21.14 10.82
N GLU A 11 10.27 -21.10 11.00
CA GLU A 11 9.30 -21.81 10.17
C GLU A 11 9.17 -21.20 8.78
N ASP A 12 9.12 -19.87 8.65
CA ASP A 12 8.93 -19.16 7.38
C ASP A 12 10.20 -19.10 6.52
N ARG A 13 11.37 -19.33 7.11
CA ARG A 13 12.68 -19.22 6.45
C ARG A 13 12.82 -20.02 5.15
N PRO A 14 12.40 -21.31 5.06
CA PRO A 14 12.48 -22.06 3.80
C PRO A 14 11.66 -21.42 2.69
N PHE A 15 10.46 -20.94 3.02
CA PHE A 15 9.57 -20.24 2.11
C PHE A 15 10.21 -18.94 1.61
N LEU A 16 10.69 -18.09 2.50
CA LEU A 16 11.33 -16.80 2.17
C LEU A 16 12.54 -16.98 1.24
N LYS A 17 13.33 -18.03 1.45
CA LYS A 17 14.51 -18.32 0.59
C LYS A 17 14.13 -18.83 -0.80
N ALA A 18 12.98 -19.48 -0.95
CA ALA A 18 12.50 -20.04 -2.20
C ALA A 18 11.65 -19.06 -3.02
N ASP A 19 11.14 -17.99 -2.39
CA ASP A 19 10.24 -17.06 -3.06
C ASP A 19 11.01 -16.13 -4.02
N HIS A 20 10.69 -16.26 -5.31
CA HIS A 20 11.32 -15.50 -6.40
C HIS A 20 10.95 -14.01 -6.40
N ARG A 21 9.89 -13.62 -5.66
CA ARG A 21 9.48 -12.22 -5.50
C ARG A 21 10.46 -11.43 -4.63
N LEU A 22 11.26 -12.14 -3.79
CA LEU A 22 12.32 -11.54 -2.99
C LEU A 22 13.60 -11.40 -3.82
N ASP A 23 13.57 -10.47 -4.77
CA ASP A 23 14.70 -10.15 -5.61
C ASP A 23 15.80 -9.35 -4.86
N THR A 24 16.89 -9.08 -5.56
CA THR A 24 18.04 -8.35 -5.01
C THR A 24 17.66 -6.96 -4.51
N GLU A 25 16.84 -6.23 -5.27
CA GLU A 25 16.44 -4.86 -4.93
C GLU A 25 15.59 -4.85 -3.66
N LEU A 26 14.68 -5.79 -3.55
CA LEU A 26 13.79 -5.89 -2.42
C LEU A 26 14.52 -6.28 -1.14
N VAL A 27 15.42 -7.27 -1.21
CA VAL A 27 16.27 -7.65 -0.08
C VAL A 27 17.12 -6.47 0.37
N ASP A 28 17.65 -5.67 -0.57
CA ASP A 28 18.40 -4.46 -0.23
C ASP A 28 17.53 -3.39 0.45
N LYS A 29 16.26 -3.23 0.04
CA LYS A 29 15.29 -2.35 0.72
C LYS A 29 15.02 -2.81 2.14
N LEU A 30 14.82 -4.12 2.37
CA LEU A 30 14.63 -4.67 3.71
C LEU A 30 15.85 -4.42 4.61
N ILE A 31 17.07 -4.65 4.10
CA ILE A 31 18.31 -4.39 4.84
C ILE A 31 18.43 -2.91 5.21
N LEU A 32 18.16 -2.00 4.26
CA LEU A 32 18.20 -0.56 4.52
C LEU A 32 17.15 -0.12 5.53
N GLN A 33 15.95 -0.69 5.50
CA GLN A 33 14.91 -0.42 6.47
C GLN A 33 15.37 -0.80 7.88
N LEU A 34 15.89 -2.02 8.06
CA LEU A 34 16.39 -2.53 9.34
C LEU A 34 17.61 -1.76 9.87
N ASN A 35 18.38 -1.14 9.00
CA ASN A 35 19.51 -0.28 9.37
C ASN A 35 19.06 1.12 9.82
N ARG A 36 17.95 1.66 9.23
CA ARG A 36 17.52 3.05 9.44
C ARG A 36 16.48 3.25 10.52
N ILE A 37 15.80 2.19 10.95
CA ILE A 37 14.79 2.27 12.02
C ILE A 37 15.44 2.54 13.38
N TYR A 38 14.63 3.08 14.30
CA TYR A 38 15.03 3.23 15.68
C TYR A 38 14.16 2.35 16.61
N PRO A 39 14.75 1.53 17.48
CA PRO A 39 16.19 1.28 17.64
C PRO A 39 16.79 0.55 16.44
N GLN A 40 18.06 0.85 16.12
CA GLN A 40 18.75 0.31 14.95
C GLN A 40 18.94 -1.20 15.09
N ILE A 41 18.36 -1.98 14.18
CA ILE A 41 18.46 -3.45 14.19
C ILE A 41 19.77 -3.91 13.55
N LEU A 42 20.14 -3.33 12.40
CA LEU A 42 21.39 -3.64 11.70
C LEU A 42 22.34 -2.44 11.76
N SER A 43 23.55 -2.66 12.22
CA SER A 43 24.61 -1.66 12.11
C SER A 43 25.02 -1.44 10.64
N ASP A 44 25.70 -0.33 10.35
CA ASP A 44 26.15 -0.01 8.99
C ASP A 44 27.10 -1.07 8.42
N LYS A 45 27.94 -1.66 9.27
CA LYS A 45 28.85 -2.76 8.88
C LYS A 45 28.07 -4.01 8.49
N GLU A 46 27.05 -4.39 9.27
CA GLU A 46 26.18 -5.53 8.99
C GLU A 46 25.37 -5.31 7.72
N ALA A 47 24.76 -4.14 7.58
CA ALA A 47 24.00 -3.76 6.38
C ALA A 47 24.88 -3.81 5.13
N SER A 48 26.09 -3.27 5.17
CA SER A 48 27.06 -3.34 4.07
C SER A 48 27.48 -4.78 3.74
N ARG A 49 27.62 -5.65 4.75
CA ARG A 49 27.95 -7.06 4.56
C ARG A 49 26.85 -7.80 3.80
N PHE A 50 25.56 -7.62 4.20
CA PHE A 50 24.44 -8.31 3.60
C PHE A 50 24.05 -7.76 2.22
N ARG A 51 24.56 -6.59 1.82
CA ARG A 51 24.29 -5.97 0.51
C ARG A 51 25.36 -6.29 -0.54
N LYS A 52 26.33 -7.16 -0.25
CA LYS A 52 27.33 -7.57 -1.22
C LYS A 52 26.67 -8.33 -2.37
N LEU A 53 26.86 -7.85 -3.61
CA LEU A 53 26.24 -8.40 -4.83
C LEU A 53 26.96 -9.63 -5.40
N ASP A 54 28.14 -9.95 -4.89
CA ASP A 54 28.94 -11.13 -5.24
C ASP A 54 28.33 -12.45 -4.74
N VAL A 55 27.37 -12.37 -3.81
CA VAL A 55 26.68 -13.52 -3.23
C VAL A 55 25.25 -13.60 -3.75
N PRO A 56 24.74 -14.79 -4.11
CA PRO A 56 23.35 -14.97 -4.54
C PRO A 56 22.33 -14.46 -3.52
N THR A 57 21.24 -13.85 -3.99
CA THR A 57 20.23 -13.21 -3.12
C THR A 57 19.64 -14.16 -2.08
N SER A 58 19.36 -15.43 -2.46
CA SER A 58 18.84 -16.44 -1.53
C SER A 58 19.80 -16.78 -0.40
N VAL A 59 21.11 -16.73 -0.65
CA VAL A 59 22.14 -16.96 0.36
C VAL A 59 22.25 -15.75 1.28
N ARG A 60 22.31 -14.53 0.72
CA ARG A 60 22.33 -13.29 1.50
C ARG A 60 21.11 -13.18 2.42
N LEU A 61 19.92 -13.48 1.88
CA LEU A 61 18.68 -13.50 2.66
C LEU A 61 18.76 -14.56 3.77
N GLY A 62 19.24 -15.77 3.47
CA GLY A 62 19.41 -16.83 4.47
C GLY A 62 20.35 -16.45 5.61
N GLU A 63 21.47 -15.78 5.31
CA GLU A 63 22.39 -15.25 6.32
C GLU A 63 21.77 -14.11 7.14
N LEU A 64 21.05 -13.19 6.48
CA LEU A 64 20.30 -12.14 7.14
C LEU A 64 19.30 -12.70 8.15
N LEU A 65 18.46 -13.66 7.74
CA LEU A 65 17.46 -14.27 8.62
C LEU A 65 18.10 -14.97 9.82
N THR A 66 19.23 -15.68 9.60
CA THR A 66 20.00 -16.30 10.70
C THR A 66 20.52 -15.26 11.67
N HIS A 67 21.03 -14.17 11.14
CA HIS A 67 21.57 -13.08 11.96
C HIS A 67 20.49 -12.39 12.79
N LEU A 68 19.31 -12.14 12.20
CA LEU A 68 18.16 -11.55 12.89
C LEU A 68 17.62 -12.46 14.00
N GLN A 69 17.57 -13.77 13.77
CA GLN A 69 17.23 -14.74 14.83
C GLN A 69 18.22 -14.66 15.99
N GLY A 70 19.53 -14.55 15.70
CA GLY A 70 20.56 -14.39 16.74
C GLY A 70 20.45 -13.07 17.51
N LYS A 71 19.86 -12.02 16.93
CA LYS A 71 19.60 -10.73 17.60
C LYS A 71 18.37 -10.74 18.49
N GLY A 72 17.47 -11.72 18.32
CA GLY A 72 16.32 -11.95 19.20
C GLY A 72 14.98 -11.48 18.62
N GLU A 73 13.97 -11.51 19.48
CA GLU A 73 12.56 -11.32 19.16
C GLU A 73 12.25 -9.98 18.47
N GLU A 74 12.85 -8.90 18.98
CA GLU A 74 12.65 -7.56 18.45
C GLU A 74 13.13 -7.44 16.99
N ALA A 75 14.29 -8.01 16.69
CA ALA A 75 14.84 -8.01 15.34
C ALA A 75 13.96 -8.79 14.35
N CYS A 76 13.43 -9.94 14.80
CA CYS A 76 12.49 -10.74 14.00
C CYS A 76 11.19 -9.99 13.76
N ARG A 77 10.64 -9.32 14.77
CA ARG A 77 9.42 -8.50 14.66
C ARG A 77 9.59 -7.37 13.65
N GLU A 78 10.69 -6.64 13.74
CA GLU A 78 10.96 -5.52 12.81
C GLU A 78 11.22 -6.01 11.38
N PHE A 79 11.77 -7.20 11.20
CA PHE A 79 11.86 -7.83 9.89
C PHE A 79 10.47 -8.09 9.28
N TYR A 80 9.55 -8.67 10.03
CA TYR A 80 8.17 -8.89 9.56
C TYR A 80 7.45 -7.58 9.26
N ARG A 81 7.70 -6.55 10.07
CA ARG A 81 7.15 -5.21 9.82
C ARG A 81 7.69 -4.62 8.51
N ALA A 82 9.00 -4.72 8.26
CA ALA A 82 9.61 -4.29 7.02
C ALA A 82 9.09 -5.09 5.82
N LEU A 83 8.94 -6.40 5.95
CA LEU A 83 8.40 -7.28 4.93
C LEU A 83 6.95 -6.90 4.58
N HIS A 84 6.11 -6.67 5.58
CA HIS A 84 4.73 -6.22 5.38
C HIS A 84 4.65 -4.87 4.67
N LEU A 85 5.56 -3.94 4.99
CA LEU A 85 5.60 -2.61 4.40
C LEU A 85 6.01 -2.63 2.92
N HIS A 86 6.99 -3.47 2.55
CA HIS A 86 7.57 -3.47 1.21
C HIS A 86 6.99 -4.53 0.28
N VAL A 87 6.50 -5.64 0.84
CA VAL A 87 5.99 -6.81 0.06
C VAL A 87 4.84 -7.47 0.80
N GLU A 88 3.74 -6.77 0.83
CA GLU A 88 2.52 -7.22 1.49
C GLU A 88 2.07 -8.61 1.01
N GLU A 89 2.20 -8.89 -0.29
CA GLU A 89 1.82 -10.17 -0.88
C GLU A 89 2.64 -11.35 -0.32
N VAL A 90 3.96 -11.18 -0.17
CA VAL A 90 4.83 -12.20 0.42
C VAL A 90 4.48 -12.39 1.89
N TYR A 91 4.26 -11.27 2.61
CA TYR A 91 3.90 -11.32 4.02
C TYR A 91 2.64 -12.15 4.28
N TYR A 92 1.57 -11.94 3.51
CA TYR A 92 0.32 -12.69 3.67
C TYR A 92 0.36 -14.12 3.12
N SER A 93 1.35 -14.45 2.27
CA SER A 93 1.56 -15.82 1.77
C SER A 93 2.48 -16.66 2.66
N LEU A 94 3.03 -16.10 3.74
CA LEU A 94 3.86 -16.83 4.70
C LEU A 94 3.09 -17.98 5.36
N PRO A 95 3.70 -19.16 5.51
CA PRO A 95 3.09 -20.32 6.17
C PRO A 95 2.49 -20.00 7.54
N THR A 96 3.23 -19.24 8.36
CA THR A 96 2.77 -18.85 9.70
C THR A 96 1.55 -17.93 9.65
N ARG A 97 1.45 -17.03 8.67
CA ARG A 97 0.31 -16.11 8.49
C ARG A 97 -0.93 -16.84 7.97
N LEU A 98 -0.74 -17.78 7.06
CA LEU A 98 -1.83 -18.63 6.58
C LEU A 98 -2.42 -19.47 7.73
N ARG A 99 -1.57 -20.10 8.54
CA ARG A 99 -2.00 -20.88 9.71
C ARG A 99 -2.76 -20.03 10.74
N LEU A 100 -2.27 -18.83 11.06
CA LEU A 100 -2.94 -17.90 11.98
C LEU A 100 -4.30 -17.47 11.44
N ARG A 101 -4.41 -17.21 10.14
CA ARG A 101 -5.68 -16.88 9.50
C ARG A 101 -6.68 -18.01 9.57
N ASP A 102 -6.26 -19.23 9.29
CA ASP A 102 -7.12 -20.41 9.33
C ASP A 102 -7.58 -20.75 10.77
N SER A 103 -6.73 -20.45 11.77
CA SER A 103 -7.07 -20.62 13.19
C SER A 103 -8.09 -19.58 13.71
N LEU A 104 -8.08 -18.38 13.11
CA LEU A 104 -8.97 -17.29 13.54
C LEU A 104 -10.35 -17.34 12.87
N ASP A 105 -10.47 -18.01 11.73
CA ASP A 105 -11.73 -18.03 10.97
C ASP A 105 -11.91 -19.35 10.18
N PRO A 106 -12.25 -20.46 10.85
CA PRO A 106 -12.42 -21.76 10.20
C PRO A 106 -13.60 -21.81 9.21
N LEU A 107 -14.44 -20.78 9.16
CA LEU A 107 -15.61 -20.69 8.26
C LEU A 107 -15.44 -19.68 7.12
N ARG A 108 -14.34 -18.98 7.06
CA ARG A 108 -14.10 -18.05 5.97
C ARG A 108 -13.47 -18.76 4.78
N TYR A 109 -14.27 -19.01 3.75
CA TYR A 109 -13.83 -19.42 2.42
C TYR A 109 -12.68 -18.52 1.97
N PRO A 110 -11.68 -19.06 1.26
CA PRO A 110 -10.55 -18.26 0.74
C PRO A 110 -11.10 -17.20 -0.21
N GLN A 111 -11.38 -16.03 0.30
CA GLN A 111 -11.64 -14.87 -0.55
C GLN A 111 -10.32 -14.47 -1.20
N ASN A 112 -10.31 -14.68 -2.48
CA ASN A 112 -9.32 -14.36 -3.49
C ASN A 112 -8.57 -13.06 -3.16
N TYR A 113 -7.28 -13.14 -2.85
CA TYR A 113 -6.40 -11.98 -2.66
C TYR A 113 -6.30 -11.08 -3.89
N GLN A 114 -6.74 -11.56 -5.05
CA GLN A 114 -6.83 -10.77 -6.28
C GLN A 114 -7.83 -9.61 -6.23
N GLN A 115 -8.77 -9.62 -5.25
CA GLN A 115 -9.80 -8.59 -5.19
C GLN A 115 -9.42 -7.34 -4.39
N ARG A 116 -8.35 -7.37 -3.58
CA ARG A 116 -7.90 -6.17 -2.86
C ARG A 116 -7.06 -5.22 -3.72
N HIS A 117 -6.37 -5.73 -4.73
CA HIS A 117 -5.73 -4.86 -5.74
C HIS A 117 -6.73 -4.19 -6.68
N ALA A 118 -7.90 -4.81 -6.90
CA ALA A 118 -8.96 -4.22 -7.76
C ALA A 118 -9.66 -3.00 -7.15
N LEU A 119 -9.54 -2.76 -5.84
CA LEU A 119 -10.13 -1.58 -5.19
C LEU A 119 -9.21 -0.36 -5.19
N ASN A 120 -7.91 -0.55 -5.48
CA ASN A 120 -6.96 0.55 -5.61
C ASN A 120 -6.78 1.00 -7.07
N ASP A 121 -7.32 0.25 -8.03
CA ASP A 121 -7.40 0.60 -9.46
C ASP A 121 -8.59 1.50 -9.80
N HIS A 122 -9.28 2.04 -8.82
CA HIS A 122 -10.06 3.25 -9.06
C HIS A 122 -9.06 4.37 -9.30
N GLU A 123 -8.52 4.36 -10.52
CA GLU A 123 -7.91 5.53 -11.13
C GLU A 123 -8.72 6.75 -10.71
N PRO A 124 -8.09 7.91 -10.54
CA PRO A 124 -8.72 9.11 -10.00
C PRO A 124 -9.72 9.72 -11.00
N TYR A 125 -10.71 8.95 -11.42
CA TYR A 125 -11.80 9.44 -12.29
C TYR A 125 -12.50 10.64 -11.67
N PHE A 126 -12.52 10.70 -10.33
CA PHE A 126 -13.02 11.88 -9.62
C PHE A 126 -12.17 13.12 -9.94
N PHE A 127 -10.84 13.00 -9.90
CA PHE A 127 -9.94 14.10 -10.23
C PHE A 127 -9.97 14.45 -11.71
N VAL A 128 -10.04 13.44 -12.59
CA VAL A 128 -10.18 13.65 -14.04
C VAL A 128 -11.53 14.32 -14.34
N GLY A 129 -12.61 13.90 -13.68
CA GLY A 129 -13.93 14.53 -13.83
C GLY A 129 -13.95 15.98 -13.35
N CYS A 130 -13.42 16.26 -12.16
CA CYS A 130 -13.34 17.63 -11.63
C CYS A 130 -12.44 18.52 -12.48
N PHE A 131 -11.30 18.00 -12.97
CA PHE A 131 -10.39 18.75 -13.83
C PHE A 131 -11.01 19.05 -15.19
N SER A 132 -11.75 18.10 -15.78
CA SER A 132 -12.46 18.30 -17.06
C SER A 132 -13.55 19.35 -16.94
N ILE A 133 -14.30 19.37 -15.82
CA ILE A 133 -15.32 20.38 -15.55
C ILE A 133 -14.68 21.76 -15.36
N ALA A 134 -13.58 21.85 -14.62
CA ALA A 134 -12.86 23.10 -14.40
C ALA A 134 -12.30 23.67 -15.72
N LEU A 135 -11.71 22.81 -16.57
CA LEU A 135 -11.21 23.17 -17.89
C LEU A 135 -12.35 23.60 -18.83
N GLY A 136 -13.49 22.90 -18.81
CA GLY A 136 -14.68 23.26 -19.59
C GLY A 136 -15.25 24.61 -19.17
N LEU A 137 -15.31 24.92 -17.87
CA LEU A 137 -15.75 26.21 -17.36
C LEU A 137 -14.76 27.32 -17.70
N ALA A 138 -13.44 27.08 -17.62
CA ALA A 138 -12.41 28.04 -18.00
C ALA A 138 -12.45 28.36 -19.50
N LEU A 139 -12.66 27.35 -20.35
CA LEU A 139 -12.81 27.55 -21.79
C LEU A 139 -14.11 28.31 -22.11
N LEU A 140 -15.21 28.00 -21.45
CA LEU A 140 -16.49 28.75 -21.59
C LEU A 140 -16.31 30.21 -21.16
N TYR A 141 -15.59 30.46 -20.09
CA TYR A 141 -15.29 31.82 -19.64
C TYR A 141 -14.42 32.56 -20.64
N TYR A 142 -13.33 31.94 -21.12
CA TYR A 142 -12.36 32.56 -22.02
C TYR A 142 -12.91 32.78 -23.45
N TYR A 143 -13.72 31.84 -23.97
CA TYR A 143 -14.32 31.96 -25.30
C TYR A 143 -15.73 32.61 -25.26
N GLY A 144 -16.39 32.64 -24.09
CA GLY A 144 -17.70 33.26 -23.92
C GLY A 144 -17.66 34.77 -23.91
N GLU A 145 -16.56 35.40 -23.47
CA GLU A 145 -16.40 36.89 -23.55
C GLU A 145 -16.31 37.42 -24.97
N ALA A 146 -15.94 36.57 -25.94
CA ALA A 146 -15.81 36.98 -27.34
C ALA A 146 -17.13 37.08 -28.10
N LYS A 147 -18.30 36.65 -27.53
CA LYS A 147 -19.61 36.62 -28.23
C LYS A 147 -20.84 37.04 -27.41
N LEU A 148 -20.71 37.71 -26.29
CA LEU A 148 -21.85 38.10 -25.44
C LEU A 148 -22.15 39.60 -25.45
N THR A 149 -22.46 40.09 -26.61
CA THR A 149 -23.34 41.26 -26.74
C THR A 149 -24.74 40.70 -27.09
N GLY A 150 -25.49 40.23 -26.10
CA GLY A 150 -26.89 39.89 -26.28
C GLY A 150 -27.30 38.51 -25.70
N GLY A 151 -27.59 38.43 -24.43
CA GLY A 151 -28.24 37.24 -23.89
C GLY A 151 -27.94 36.88 -22.43
N SER A 152 -27.85 37.86 -21.54
CA SER A 152 -27.46 37.68 -20.13
C SER A 152 -28.47 36.97 -19.21
N ARG A 153 -29.61 36.51 -19.70
CA ARG A 153 -30.65 35.86 -18.85
C ARG A 153 -30.60 34.34 -18.81
N ALA A 154 -30.10 33.69 -19.83
CA ALA A 154 -30.07 32.22 -19.89
C ALA A 154 -28.93 31.60 -19.04
N LEU A 155 -27.78 32.28 -18.92
CA LEU A 155 -26.61 31.78 -18.16
C LEU A 155 -26.81 31.89 -16.64
N GLY A 156 -27.57 32.86 -16.16
CA GLY A 156 -27.86 33.01 -14.72
C GLY A 156 -28.73 31.88 -14.16
N MET A 157 -29.64 31.34 -14.95
CA MET A 157 -30.51 30.21 -14.52
C MET A 157 -29.78 28.85 -14.54
N ALA A 158 -28.85 28.64 -15.47
CA ALA A 158 -28.05 27.44 -15.53
C ALA A 158 -27.05 27.34 -14.34
N ALA A 159 -26.46 28.48 -13.94
CA ALA A 159 -25.54 28.55 -12.81
C ALA A 159 -26.27 28.32 -11.46
N LEU A 160 -27.51 28.79 -11.31
CA LEU A 160 -28.32 28.56 -10.12
C LEU A 160 -28.79 27.10 -10.00
N GLY A 161 -29.11 26.45 -11.12
CA GLY A 161 -29.48 25.02 -11.17
C GLY A 161 -28.33 24.09 -10.83
N LEU A 162 -27.12 24.40 -11.26
CA LEU A 162 -25.90 23.67 -10.91
C LEU A 162 -25.55 23.79 -9.42
N LYS A 163 -25.73 24.96 -8.81
CA LYS A 163 -25.48 25.19 -7.39
C LYS A 163 -26.40 24.35 -6.50
N LYS A 164 -27.68 24.20 -6.88
CA LYS A 164 -28.65 23.41 -6.14
C LYS A 164 -28.37 21.90 -6.21
N LYS A 165 -28.04 21.39 -7.41
CA LYS A 165 -27.65 19.98 -7.56
C LYS A 165 -26.31 19.64 -6.90
N ALA A 166 -25.34 20.54 -6.92
CA ALA A 166 -24.06 20.33 -6.23
C ALA A 166 -24.23 20.29 -4.70
N GLN A 167 -25.15 21.06 -4.13
CA GLN A 167 -25.47 20.98 -2.70
C GLN A 167 -26.17 19.67 -2.34
N GLU A 168 -27.08 19.17 -3.15
CA GLU A 168 -27.76 17.87 -2.92
C GLU A 168 -26.78 16.70 -2.95
N VAL A 169 -25.82 16.71 -3.88
CA VAL A 169 -24.76 15.68 -3.97
C VAL A 169 -23.80 15.74 -2.79
N LEU A 170 -23.45 16.94 -2.32
CA LEU A 170 -22.57 17.11 -1.14
C LEU A 170 -23.27 16.64 0.14
N ILE A 171 -24.55 16.92 0.33
CA ILE A 171 -25.33 16.48 1.49
C ILE A 171 -25.46 14.96 1.48
N TRP A 172 -25.74 14.36 0.33
CA TRP A 172 -25.81 12.90 0.21
C TRP A 172 -24.47 12.23 0.55
N TYR A 173 -23.33 12.80 0.12
CA TYR A 173 -21.99 12.27 0.40
C TYR A 173 -21.61 12.40 1.87
N THR A 174 -22.03 13.47 2.55
CA THR A 174 -21.76 13.67 4.00
C THR A 174 -22.64 12.77 4.86
N GLU A 175 -23.87 12.47 4.47
CA GLU A 175 -24.72 11.53 5.21
C GLU A 175 -24.26 10.08 5.12
N GLU A 176 -23.68 9.67 3.99
CA GLU A 176 -23.18 8.30 3.80
C GLU A 176 -21.86 8.05 4.55
N THR A 177 -21.04 9.08 4.75
CA THR A 177 -19.81 9.00 5.55
C THR A 177 -20.06 9.01 7.07
N LEU A 178 -21.20 9.48 7.53
CA LEU A 178 -21.59 9.49 8.96
C LEU A 178 -22.30 8.20 9.41
N LYS A 179 -22.66 7.31 8.47
CA LYS A 179 -23.33 6.03 8.77
C LYS A 179 -22.38 4.81 8.79
N LYS A 180 -21.08 5.04 8.69
CA LYS A 180 -20.04 4.03 8.85
C LYS A 180 -19.25 4.29 10.12
#